data_51e92c9e7448b36c3b35a4f817341e48
#
_entry.id   51e92c9e7448b36c3b35a4f817341e48
#
_cell.length_a   1.000
_cell.length_b   1.000
_cell.length_c   1.000
_cell.angle_alpha   90.00
_cell.angle_beta   90.00
_cell.angle_gamma   90.00
#
_symmetry.space_group_name_H-M   'P 1'
#
loop_
_entity.id
_entity.type
_entity.pdbx_description
1 polymer ?
#
loop_
_entity_poly.entity_id
_entity_poly.type
_entity_poly.pdbx_seq_one_letter_code
_entity_poly.pdbx_strand_id
1 'polypeptide(L)'
;MKGACEDRKFHSMSYPRIMKASFLLSPVVSLSFFSGSLQAAGGFYGDPPDATHPWTVHDLNRPQPVRVEPGTYSSEEKPGLPPSDAIVLFDGSAEAINQWQADKNPAEPTKWIVKEGSLQCVPGSGYVRTKEEFGDCQLHIEWSAPSEVKGDSQGRGNSGVFLMGQVEVQVLDNYNNPTYADGAAGSVYGVNPPMANALRKPGAWQVYDIVFRRPIFKDGKMLDAGYLTVFCNGVLLQDHTPLQGGGGHKSRTKDRAFPEIGPLKLQDHGNPVRYRNIWYRPLPKRAGEGGDVSVMGPEATLAKRSAIAKEIQEKAASLRGREKLLHQLESLCYAIDEAVLKEVTLATDALAAEWKATGKLEPKKGEVMQLNAALQYLSKFKIVELPAARVLNDLVKANEWDKKK
;
A
#
# COMPACT_ATOMS: atom_id res chain seq x y z
N MET A 1 48.98 -25.13 55.26
CA MET A 1 47.95 -26.18 55.47
C MET A 1 47.37 -26.53 54.13
N LYS A 2 47.47 -27.79 53.78
CA LYS A 2 47.05 -28.39 52.51
C LYS A 2 45.54 -28.57 52.51
N GLY A 3 44.88 -28.27 51.41
CA GLY A 3 43.46 -28.57 51.18
C GLY A 3 43.23 -28.92 49.71
N ALA A 4 42.82 -30.14 49.49
CA ALA A 4 42.83 -30.93 48.27
C ALA A 4 41.90 -30.42 47.15
N CYS A 5 42.37 -30.60 45.93
CA CYS A 5 41.64 -30.51 44.69
C CYS A 5 40.90 -31.85 44.45
N GLU A 6 39.60 -31.85 44.28
CA GLU A 6 38.82 -33.02 43.86
C GLU A 6 38.41 -32.88 42.40
N ASP A 7 38.97 -33.74 41.58
CA ASP A 7 38.63 -33.97 40.19
C ASP A 7 37.21 -34.57 40.09
N ARG A 8 36.27 -33.91 39.40
CA ARG A 8 34.99 -34.52 38.97
C ARG A 8 35.06 -34.87 37.47
N LYS A 9 35.12 -36.15 37.22
CA LYS A 9 35.03 -36.76 35.87
C LYS A 9 33.68 -36.44 35.21
N PHE A 10 33.73 -35.87 34.00
CA PHE A 10 32.59 -35.76 33.10
C PHE A 10 32.30 -37.13 32.48
N HIS A 11 31.12 -37.66 32.74
CA HIS A 11 30.57 -38.81 32.03
C HIS A 11 29.97 -38.32 30.70
N SER A 12 30.46 -38.90 29.60
CA SER A 12 29.90 -38.72 28.26
C SER A 12 28.55 -39.45 28.17
N MET A 13 27.46 -38.71 28.05
CA MET A 13 26.15 -39.26 27.66
C MET A 13 26.07 -39.30 26.15
N SER A 14 26.00 -40.52 25.62
CA SER A 14 25.67 -40.82 24.22
C SER A 14 24.21 -40.59 23.97
N TYR A 15 23.87 -39.71 22.99
CA TYR A 15 22.52 -39.53 22.48
C TYR A 15 22.20 -40.61 21.46
N PRO A 16 20.98 -41.20 21.51
CA PRO A 16 20.57 -42.17 20.50
C PRO A 16 20.20 -41.47 19.16
N ARG A 17 20.63 -42.10 18.06
CA ARG A 17 20.28 -41.73 16.68
C ARG A 17 18.76 -41.73 16.49
N ILE A 18 18.20 -40.56 16.19
CA ILE A 18 16.79 -40.43 15.76
C ILE A 18 16.69 -40.87 14.30
N MET A 19 15.95 -41.96 14.06
CA MET A 19 15.54 -42.41 12.76
C MET A 19 14.68 -41.36 12.07
N LYS A 20 15.03 -41.01 10.83
CA LYS A 20 14.21 -40.19 9.95
C LYS A 20 12.97 -40.97 9.55
N ALA A 21 11.84 -40.65 10.16
CA ALA A 21 10.53 -41.07 9.64
C ALA A 21 10.10 -40.05 8.58
N SER A 22 10.05 -40.47 7.33
CA SER A 22 9.45 -39.72 6.24
C SER A 22 7.94 -39.73 6.39
N PHE A 23 7.40 -38.61 6.90
CA PHE A 23 5.95 -38.39 6.85
C PHE A 23 5.59 -37.83 5.47
N LEU A 24 4.95 -38.68 4.66
CA LEU A 24 4.19 -38.26 3.48
C LEU A 24 2.98 -37.46 3.99
N LEU A 25 3.07 -36.13 3.95
CA LEU A 25 1.91 -35.26 4.13
C LEU A 25 1.08 -35.29 2.83
N SER A 26 0.00 -36.07 2.86
CA SER A 26 -1.10 -35.86 1.91
C SER A 26 -1.76 -34.52 2.20
N PRO A 27 -2.01 -33.70 1.17
CA PRO A 27 -2.76 -32.47 1.38
C PRO A 27 -4.23 -32.85 1.66
N VAL A 28 -4.65 -32.74 2.90
CA VAL A 28 -6.08 -32.72 3.24
C VAL A 28 -6.63 -31.39 2.71
N VAL A 29 -7.23 -31.43 1.53
CA VAL A 29 -8.06 -30.35 1.03
C VAL A 29 -9.30 -30.32 1.92
N SER A 30 -9.28 -29.48 2.94
CA SER A 30 -10.47 -29.14 3.70
C SER A 30 -11.39 -28.35 2.78
N LEU A 31 -12.34 -29.04 2.14
CA LEU A 31 -13.51 -28.38 1.57
C LEU A 31 -14.30 -27.77 2.74
N SER A 32 -14.02 -26.51 3.05
CA SER A 32 -14.91 -25.72 3.86
C SER A 32 -16.18 -25.50 3.05
N PHE A 33 -17.22 -26.29 3.36
CA PHE A 33 -18.57 -25.96 2.95
C PHE A 33 -18.93 -24.64 3.61
N PHE A 34 -18.67 -23.53 2.91
CA PHE A 34 -19.34 -22.29 3.20
C PHE A 34 -20.84 -22.55 2.99
N SER A 35 -21.57 -22.68 4.10
CA SER A 35 -23.01 -22.53 4.11
C SER A 35 -23.29 -21.13 3.58
N GLY A 36 -23.51 -21.02 2.25
CA GLY A 36 -23.88 -19.80 1.60
C GLY A 36 -25.21 -19.34 2.17
N SER A 37 -25.21 -18.47 3.18
CA SER A 37 -26.28 -17.51 3.32
C SER A 37 -26.39 -16.84 1.95
N LEU A 38 -27.59 -16.90 1.33
CA LEU A 38 -27.92 -16.18 0.11
C LEU A 38 -27.63 -14.68 0.34
N GLN A 39 -26.39 -14.30 0.10
CA GLN A 39 -25.99 -12.91 0.11
C GLN A 39 -26.53 -12.35 -1.20
N ALA A 40 -27.51 -11.49 -1.09
CA ALA A 40 -28.03 -10.71 -2.23
C ALA A 40 -26.85 -10.20 -3.05
N ALA A 41 -26.99 -10.18 -4.38
CA ALA A 41 -26.04 -9.51 -5.24
C ALA A 41 -25.68 -8.16 -4.61
N GLY A 42 -24.38 -7.96 -4.29
CA GLY A 42 -23.95 -6.92 -3.35
C GLY A 42 -24.12 -5.48 -3.81
N GLY A 43 -24.59 -5.27 -5.05
CA GLY A 43 -24.65 -3.98 -5.72
C GLY A 43 -25.82 -3.07 -5.38
N PHE A 44 -26.81 -3.54 -4.59
CA PHE A 44 -28.02 -2.77 -4.28
C PHE A 44 -28.07 -2.31 -2.82
N TYR A 45 -26.90 -2.00 -2.27
CA TYR A 45 -26.74 -1.56 -0.90
C TYR A 45 -25.75 -0.38 -0.83
N GLY A 46 -26.08 0.62 0.00
CA GLY A 46 -25.28 1.84 0.11
C GLY A 46 -25.55 2.85 -1.03
N ASP A 47 -24.81 3.95 -1.03
CA ASP A 47 -24.92 4.94 -2.10
C ASP A 47 -24.23 4.44 -3.37
N PRO A 48 -24.81 4.70 -4.56
CA PRO A 48 -24.23 4.28 -5.83
C PRO A 48 -22.95 5.03 -6.17
N PRO A 49 -22.18 4.57 -7.17
CA PRO A 49 -21.04 5.31 -7.70
C PRO A 49 -21.44 6.73 -8.15
N ASP A 50 -20.56 7.70 -7.92
CA ASP A 50 -20.74 9.08 -8.35
C ASP A 50 -19.62 9.55 -9.32
N ALA A 51 -19.49 10.87 -9.51
CA ALA A 51 -18.51 11.44 -10.43
C ALA A 51 -17.04 11.29 -9.96
N THR A 52 -16.83 10.97 -8.68
CA THR A 52 -15.49 10.91 -8.07
C THR A 52 -15.23 9.62 -7.30
N HIS A 53 -16.26 8.79 -7.10
CA HIS A 53 -16.20 7.52 -6.40
C HIS A 53 -16.69 6.39 -7.31
N PRO A 54 -15.81 5.52 -7.80
CA PRO A 54 -16.17 4.51 -8.80
C PRO A 54 -16.93 3.31 -8.22
N TRP A 55 -16.91 3.10 -6.90
CA TRP A 55 -17.54 1.97 -6.23
C TRP A 55 -18.80 2.36 -5.48
N THR A 56 -19.79 1.47 -5.46
CA THR A 56 -20.90 1.57 -4.49
C THR A 56 -20.35 1.50 -3.07
N VAL A 57 -20.95 2.24 -2.14
CA VAL A 57 -20.59 2.13 -0.72
C VAL A 57 -20.87 0.72 -0.22
N HIS A 58 -19.86 0.09 0.41
CA HIS A 58 -19.90 -1.30 0.89
C HIS A 58 -20.03 -2.36 -0.20
N ASP A 59 -19.53 -2.08 -1.39
CA ASP A 59 -19.52 -3.04 -2.51
C ASP A 59 -18.69 -4.28 -2.18
N LEU A 60 -19.34 -5.43 -2.22
CA LEU A 60 -18.69 -6.73 -1.97
C LEU A 60 -17.79 -7.18 -3.14
N ASN A 61 -17.96 -6.60 -4.34
CA ASN A 61 -17.10 -6.88 -5.49
C ASN A 61 -15.81 -6.07 -5.45
N ARG A 62 -15.74 -5.02 -4.62
CA ARG A 62 -14.51 -4.24 -4.47
C ARG A 62 -13.38 -5.14 -3.94
N PRO A 63 -12.18 -5.13 -4.60
CA PRO A 63 -11.07 -5.95 -4.16
C PRO A 63 -10.76 -5.79 -2.67
N GLN A 64 -10.62 -6.92 -1.98
CA GLN A 64 -10.27 -6.90 -0.56
C GLN A 64 -8.80 -6.49 -0.38
N PRO A 65 -8.46 -5.80 0.72
CA PRO A 65 -7.07 -5.50 1.05
C PRO A 65 -6.23 -6.77 1.10
N VAL A 66 -5.05 -6.73 0.50
CA VAL A 66 -4.09 -7.85 0.57
C VAL A 66 -3.65 -8.03 2.02
N ARG A 67 -3.68 -9.27 2.51
CA ARG A 67 -3.15 -9.60 3.84
C ARG A 67 -1.63 -9.52 3.82
N VAL A 68 -1.08 -8.75 4.73
CA VAL A 68 0.36 -8.59 4.94
C VAL A 68 0.67 -9.00 6.37
N GLU A 69 1.65 -9.87 6.56
CA GLU A 69 2.16 -10.14 7.91
C GLU A 69 3.00 -8.93 8.34
N PRO A 70 2.68 -8.31 9.49
CA PRO A 70 3.40 -7.13 9.94
C PRO A 70 4.86 -7.46 10.29
N GLY A 71 5.75 -6.50 10.08
CA GLY A 71 7.09 -6.56 10.59
C GLY A 71 7.16 -6.39 12.12
N THR A 72 8.37 -6.26 12.64
CA THR A 72 8.60 -5.94 14.06
C THR A 72 9.30 -4.60 14.21
N TYR A 73 9.14 -3.97 15.37
CA TYR A 73 9.81 -2.71 15.65
C TYR A 73 11.32 -2.91 15.84
N SER A 74 12.09 -1.93 15.40
CA SER A 74 13.53 -1.85 15.63
C SER A 74 13.86 -1.28 17.00
N SER A 75 14.91 -1.80 17.62
CA SER A 75 15.54 -1.23 18.82
C SER A 75 16.95 -0.70 18.51
N GLU A 76 17.60 -0.10 19.49
CA GLU A 76 18.99 0.32 19.33
C GLU A 76 19.93 -0.88 19.07
N GLU A 77 19.65 -2.02 19.73
CA GLU A 77 20.47 -3.23 19.65
C GLU A 77 20.15 -4.07 18.41
N LYS A 78 18.88 -4.11 18.02
CA LYS A 78 18.42 -5.06 17.01
C LYS A 78 17.47 -4.38 15.98
N PRO A 79 17.75 -4.57 14.66
CA PRO A 79 16.82 -4.16 13.62
C PRO A 79 15.52 -4.98 13.71
N GLY A 80 14.41 -4.35 13.37
CA GLY A 80 13.12 -5.01 13.20
C GLY A 80 13.08 -5.89 11.95
N LEU A 81 12.09 -6.78 11.89
CA LEU A 81 11.79 -7.53 10.67
C LEU A 81 10.92 -6.68 9.74
N PRO A 82 11.16 -6.72 8.42
CA PRO A 82 10.29 -6.05 7.45
C PRO A 82 8.92 -6.75 7.36
N PRO A 83 7.86 -6.05 6.91
CA PRO A 83 6.60 -6.68 6.53
C PRO A 83 6.79 -7.70 5.40
N SER A 84 5.86 -8.67 5.30
CA SER A 84 6.00 -9.80 4.36
C SER A 84 5.96 -9.41 2.87
N ASP A 85 5.45 -8.23 2.54
CA ASP A 85 5.39 -7.66 1.18
C ASP A 85 6.46 -6.59 0.93
N ALA A 86 7.42 -6.44 1.85
CA ALA A 86 8.53 -5.52 1.68
C ALA A 86 9.60 -6.09 0.75
N ILE A 87 10.18 -5.22 -0.05
CA ILE A 87 11.37 -5.50 -0.87
C ILE A 87 12.58 -5.04 -0.08
N VAL A 88 13.45 -5.98 0.28
CA VAL A 88 14.62 -5.71 1.10
C VAL A 88 15.78 -5.26 0.22
N LEU A 89 16.31 -4.07 0.50
CA LEU A 89 17.46 -3.48 -0.21
C LEU A 89 18.79 -3.72 0.53
N PHE A 90 18.73 -3.92 1.85
CA PHE A 90 19.89 -4.24 2.67
C PHE A 90 19.46 -4.91 3.98
N ASP A 91 19.84 -6.17 4.17
CA ASP A 91 19.49 -7.01 5.32
C ASP A 91 20.63 -7.17 6.34
N GLY A 92 21.78 -6.56 6.08
CA GLY A 92 22.98 -6.68 6.94
C GLY A 92 23.95 -7.77 6.50
N SER A 93 23.61 -8.63 5.54
CA SER A 93 24.51 -9.63 4.98
C SER A 93 25.60 -8.98 4.11
N ALA A 94 26.74 -9.64 3.99
CA ALA A 94 27.83 -9.16 3.13
C ALA A 94 27.39 -9.13 1.65
N GLU A 95 26.56 -10.06 1.25
CA GLU A 95 26.03 -10.21 -0.11
C GLU A 95 25.09 -9.08 -0.50
N ALA A 96 24.40 -8.46 0.47
CA ALA A 96 23.46 -7.37 0.22
C ALA A 96 24.12 -6.14 -0.43
N ILE A 97 25.44 -5.96 -0.30
CA ILE A 97 26.17 -4.90 -1.00
C ILE A 97 26.07 -5.03 -2.53
N ASN A 98 25.84 -6.23 -3.04
CA ASN A 98 25.69 -6.48 -4.47
C ASN A 98 24.42 -5.84 -5.07
N GLN A 99 23.47 -5.41 -4.24
CA GLN A 99 22.29 -4.65 -4.66
C GLN A 99 22.62 -3.15 -4.86
N TRP A 100 23.80 -2.72 -4.48
CA TRP A 100 24.26 -1.33 -4.53
C TRP A 100 25.41 -1.16 -5.52
N GLN A 101 25.56 0.04 -6.05
CA GLN A 101 26.58 0.40 -7.02
C GLN A 101 27.04 1.86 -6.83
N ALA A 102 28.16 2.24 -7.42
CA ALA A 102 28.61 3.61 -7.41
C ALA A 102 27.64 4.50 -8.20
N ASP A 103 27.24 5.67 -7.65
CA ASP A 103 26.26 6.54 -8.30
C ASP A 103 26.82 7.19 -9.58
N LYS A 104 28.05 7.66 -9.56
CA LYS A 104 28.68 8.33 -10.74
C LYS A 104 29.01 7.37 -11.88
N ASN A 105 29.34 6.14 -11.56
CA ASN A 105 29.64 5.11 -12.56
C ASN A 105 28.93 3.80 -12.16
N PRO A 106 27.68 3.61 -12.57
CA PRO A 106 26.89 2.43 -12.19
C PRO A 106 27.44 1.09 -12.68
N ALA A 107 28.40 1.09 -13.61
CA ALA A 107 29.11 -0.12 -14.04
C ALA A 107 30.14 -0.59 -13.00
N GLU A 108 30.50 0.26 -12.04
CA GLU A 108 31.47 -0.06 -11.01
C GLU A 108 30.78 -0.46 -9.69
N PRO A 109 31.35 -1.42 -8.95
CA PRO A 109 30.89 -1.72 -7.60
C PRO A 109 31.09 -0.50 -6.70
N THR A 110 30.26 -0.37 -5.67
CA THR A 110 30.47 0.64 -4.65
C THR A 110 31.76 0.39 -3.88
N LYS A 111 32.39 1.47 -3.40
CA LYS A 111 33.52 1.41 -2.46
C LYS A 111 33.09 1.48 -0.98
N TRP A 112 31.78 1.63 -0.72
CA TRP A 112 31.24 1.46 0.64
C TRP A 112 31.44 0.03 1.09
N ILE A 113 31.46 -0.19 2.39
CA ILE A 113 31.76 -1.51 2.97
C ILE A 113 30.61 -2.02 3.83
N VAL A 114 30.47 -3.34 3.92
CA VAL A 114 29.62 -3.96 4.94
C VAL A 114 30.47 -4.24 6.17
N LYS A 115 30.07 -3.66 7.29
CA LYS A 115 30.75 -3.85 8.57
C LYS A 115 29.72 -3.96 9.70
N GLU A 116 29.85 -4.99 10.52
CA GLU A 116 28.96 -5.22 11.68
C GLU A 116 27.47 -5.18 11.32
N GLY A 117 27.07 -5.84 10.20
CA GLY A 117 25.70 -5.88 9.73
C GLY A 117 25.17 -4.53 9.20
N SER A 118 26.06 -3.59 8.89
CA SER A 118 25.68 -2.27 8.35
C SER A 118 26.45 -1.91 7.09
N LEU A 119 25.81 -1.19 6.18
CA LEU A 119 26.42 -0.54 5.02
C LEU A 119 27.04 0.77 5.50
N GLN A 120 28.36 0.86 5.47
CA GLN A 120 29.10 1.99 5.99
C GLN A 120 29.74 2.81 4.87
N CYS A 121 29.52 4.12 4.92
CA CYS A 121 30.20 5.09 4.07
C CYS A 121 31.71 5.05 4.32
N VAL A 122 32.49 4.96 3.25
CA VAL A 122 33.94 5.21 3.26
C VAL A 122 34.14 6.65 2.76
N PRO A 123 34.60 7.57 3.61
CA PRO A 123 34.75 8.97 3.24
C PRO A 123 35.57 9.19 1.97
N GLY A 124 35.03 10.00 1.04
CA GLY A 124 35.66 10.27 -0.26
C GLY A 124 35.44 9.20 -1.34
N SER A 125 34.65 8.16 -1.06
CA SER A 125 34.36 7.09 -2.01
C SER A 125 33.23 7.40 -3.00
N GLY A 126 32.50 8.49 -2.77
CA GLY A 126 31.35 8.92 -3.56
C GLY A 126 30.03 8.31 -3.10
N TYR A 127 28.94 8.80 -3.68
CA TYR A 127 27.59 8.33 -3.39
C TYR A 127 27.38 6.91 -3.88
N VAL A 128 26.46 6.21 -3.22
CA VAL A 128 25.98 4.90 -3.68
C VAL A 128 24.51 4.97 -4.03
N ARG A 129 24.08 4.08 -4.93
CA ARG A 129 22.68 3.94 -5.28
C ARG A 129 22.29 2.46 -5.41
N THR A 130 21.02 2.18 -5.23
CA THR A 130 20.45 0.86 -5.51
C THR A 130 20.51 0.55 -7.01
N LYS A 131 20.63 -0.73 -7.35
CA LYS A 131 20.37 -1.25 -8.72
C LYS A 131 18.88 -1.29 -8.99
N GLU A 132 18.09 -1.66 -7.97
CA GLU A 132 16.64 -1.59 -7.99
C GLU A 132 16.19 -0.14 -8.07
N GLU A 133 15.23 0.13 -8.97
CA GLU A 133 14.60 1.44 -9.13
C GLU A 133 13.11 1.34 -8.80
N PHE A 134 12.59 2.30 -8.06
CA PHE A 134 11.20 2.33 -7.63
C PHE A 134 10.68 3.76 -7.53
N GLY A 135 9.34 3.90 -7.49
CA GLY A 135 8.67 5.20 -7.40
C GLY A 135 8.07 5.44 -6.03
N ASP A 136 6.75 5.67 -6.02
CA ASP A 136 5.99 5.89 -4.80
C ASP A 136 6.13 4.72 -3.82
N CYS A 137 6.55 5.02 -2.58
CA CYS A 137 6.87 3.97 -1.62
C CYS A 137 6.64 4.35 -0.17
N GLN A 138 6.51 3.34 0.67
CA GLN A 138 6.88 3.38 2.07
C GLN A 138 8.31 2.86 2.16
N LEU A 139 9.23 3.68 2.66
CA LEU A 139 10.65 3.32 2.88
C LEU A 139 10.93 3.27 4.37
N HIS A 140 11.60 2.23 4.81
CA HIS A 140 12.21 2.13 6.12
C HIS A 140 13.73 2.08 5.96
N ILE A 141 14.44 2.89 6.74
CA ILE A 141 15.90 2.93 6.74
C ILE A 141 16.41 3.33 8.11
N GLU A 142 17.33 2.55 8.66
CA GLU A 142 18.01 2.89 9.90
C GLU A 142 19.40 3.43 9.62
N TRP A 143 19.80 4.47 10.33
CA TRP A 143 21.10 5.08 10.17
C TRP A 143 21.73 5.44 11.50
N SER A 144 23.06 5.54 11.53
CA SER A 144 23.82 5.92 12.72
C SER A 144 24.96 6.83 12.32
N ALA A 145 25.02 8.01 12.91
CA ALA A 145 26.18 8.88 12.84
C ALA A 145 27.35 8.25 13.63
N PRO A 146 28.62 8.62 13.32
CA PRO A 146 29.76 8.15 14.10
C PRO A 146 29.63 8.50 15.59
N SER A 147 29.98 7.56 16.47
CA SER A 147 29.99 7.78 17.93
C SER A 147 31.04 8.79 18.37
N GLU A 148 32.17 8.83 17.65
CA GLU A 148 33.17 9.87 17.83
C GLU A 148 32.71 11.13 17.12
N VAL A 149 32.39 12.16 17.91
CA VAL A 149 31.91 13.45 17.39
C VAL A 149 33.08 14.23 16.80
N LYS A 150 32.98 14.56 15.49
CA LYS A 150 33.95 15.42 14.80
C LYS A 150 33.23 16.49 14.01
N GLY A 151 33.70 17.73 14.10
CA GLY A 151 33.10 18.86 13.42
C GLY A 151 31.89 19.43 14.14
N ASP A 152 31.25 20.38 13.47
CA ASP A 152 30.05 21.09 13.92
C ASP A 152 29.08 21.33 12.75
N SER A 153 27.88 21.79 13.04
CA SER A 153 26.84 22.12 12.05
C SER A 153 26.75 21.05 10.96
N GLN A 154 26.84 21.40 9.69
CA GLN A 154 26.79 20.48 8.55
C GLN A 154 28.05 19.63 8.34
N GLY A 155 29.10 19.87 9.08
CA GLY A 155 30.33 19.06 9.06
C GLY A 155 30.26 17.81 9.94
N ARG A 156 29.19 17.64 10.73
CA ARG A 156 29.10 16.63 11.78
C ARG A 156 28.15 15.49 11.41
N GLY A 157 28.70 14.29 11.15
CA GLY A 157 27.90 13.09 10.88
C GLY A 157 26.90 13.27 9.72
N ASN A 158 27.32 13.94 8.66
CA ASN A 158 26.47 14.33 7.54
C ASN A 158 26.39 13.22 6.48
N SER A 159 25.20 13.01 5.99
CA SER A 159 24.85 12.17 4.85
C SER A 159 23.44 12.58 4.34
N GLY A 160 22.84 11.79 3.42
CA GLY A 160 21.51 12.03 2.91
C GLY A 160 20.88 10.77 2.33
N VAL A 161 19.58 10.68 2.43
CA VAL A 161 18.74 9.65 1.81
C VAL A 161 17.99 10.28 0.65
N PHE A 162 18.35 9.93 -0.59
CA PHE A 162 17.77 10.54 -1.79
C PHE A 162 16.76 9.59 -2.43
N LEU A 163 15.49 9.91 -2.29
CA LEU A 163 14.38 9.22 -2.95
C LEU A 163 14.41 9.53 -4.45
N MET A 164 14.31 8.48 -5.25
CA MET A 164 14.48 8.51 -6.71
C MET A 164 15.76 9.23 -7.17
N GLY A 165 16.78 9.26 -6.31
CA GLY A 165 18.02 10.00 -6.54
C GLY A 165 17.88 11.52 -6.62
N GLN A 166 16.74 12.09 -6.22
CA GLN A 166 16.37 13.49 -6.46
C GLN A 166 15.93 14.27 -5.20
N VAL A 167 15.16 13.64 -4.30
CA VAL A 167 14.63 14.29 -3.10
C VAL A 167 15.41 13.82 -1.89
N GLU A 168 16.11 14.73 -1.25
CA GLU A 168 16.93 14.45 -0.09
C GLU A 168 16.13 14.59 1.21
N VAL A 169 16.08 13.49 1.97
CA VAL A 169 15.80 13.53 3.40
C VAL A 169 17.14 13.58 4.12
N GLN A 170 17.40 14.68 4.80
CA GLN A 170 18.69 14.94 5.42
C GLN A 170 19.02 13.93 6.51
N VAL A 171 20.27 13.46 6.51
CA VAL A 171 20.91 12.71 7.58
C VAL A 171 22.03 13.55 8.17
N LEU A 172 21.92 13.88 9.45
CA LEU A 172 22.88 14.75 10.13
C LEU A 172 22.91 14.44 11.62
N ASP A 173 24.09 14.45 12.22
CA ASP A 173 24.19 14.50 13.68
C ASP A 173 23.95 15.93 14.17
N ASN A 174 22.69 16.34 14.30
CA ASN A 174 22.34 17.58 14.97
C ASN A 174 21.79 17.37 16.41
N TYR A 175 22.14 16.24 17.05
CA TYR A 175 21.95 16.07 18.49
C TYR A 175 22.85 17.05 19.26
N ASN A 176 22.25 18.03 19.93
CA ASN A 176 22.97 19.14 20.56
C ASN A 176 24.00 19.83 19.64
N ASN A 177 23.67 19.96 18.36
CA ASN A 177 24.52 20.55 17.33
C ASN A 177 23.66 21.51 16.49
N PRO A 178 23.73 22.83 16.75
CA PRO A 178 22.97 23.82 15.99
C PRO A 178 23.37 23.85 14.52
N THR A 179 22.37 23.95 13.64
CA THR A 179 22.53 24.13 12.20
C THR A 179 21.37 24.93 11.64
N TYR A 180 21.37 25.27 10.35
CA TYR A 180 20.20 25.87 9.72
C TYR A 180 19.05 24.83 9.67
N ALA A 181 17.82 25.32 9.94
CA ALA A 181 16.68 24.47 10.21
C ALA A 181 16.31 23.53 9.03
N ASP A 182 16.39 24.04 7.79
CA ASP A 182 16.10 23.30 6.57
C ASP A 182 17.22 22.36 6.10
N GLY A 183 18.28 22.24 6.90
CA GLY A 183 19.36 21.25 6.76
C GLY A 183 19.52 20.37 7.99
N ALA A 184 18.60 20.40 8.95
CA ALA A 184 18.57 19.49 10.08
C ALA A 184 18.11 18.07 9.65
N ALA A 185 18.44 17.07 10.43
CA ALA A 185 18.04 15.69 10.16
C ALA A 185 16.53 15.55 9.99
N GLY A 186 16.07 14.88 8.93
CA GLY A 186 14.66 14.71 8.57
C GLY A 186 14.06 15.91 7.82
N SER A 187 14.84 16.96 7.49
CA SER A 187 14.38 18.00 6.57
C SER A 187 14.22 17.45 5.15
N VAL A 188 13.28 18.03 4.39
CA VAL A 188 13.40 18.07 2.93
C VAL A 188 14.46 19.12 2.64
N TYR A 189 15.68 18.68 2.38
CA TYR A 189 16.87 19.54 2.42
C TYR A 189 16.74 20.79 1.55
N GLY A 190 16.96 21.96 2.15
CA GLY A 190 16.86 23.26 1.50
C GLY A 190 15.43 23.68 1.11
N VAL A 191 14.40 22.90 1.51
CA VAL A 191 12.99 23.20 1.23
C VAL A 191 12.20 23.38 2.51
N ASN A 192 12.14 22.37 3.37
CA ASN A 192 11.28 22.40 4.55
C ASN A 192 12.00 21.82 5.78
N PRO A 193 12.08 22.55 6.89
CA PRO A 193 12.66 22.06 8.12
C PRO A 193 11.81 20.94 8.74
N PRO A 194 12.40 20.07 9.58
CA PRO A 194 11.63 19.13 10.38
C PRO A 194 10.85 19.86 11.48
N MET A 195 9.69 19.34 11.85
CA MET A 195 8.85 19.90 12.93
C MET A 195 9.47 19.71 14.33
N ALA A 196 10.38 18.75 14.49
CA ALA A 196 11.07 18.46 15.74
C ALA A 196 12.47 17.88 15.49
N ASN A 197 13.33 17.92 16.51
CA ASN A 197 14.58 17.15 16.56
C ASN A 197 14.36 15.94 17.47
N ALA A 198 14.20 14.76 16.87
CA ALA A 198 13.92 13.50 17.56
C ALA A 198 15.14 12.56 17.61
N LEU A 199 16.35 13.11 17.45
CA LEU A 199 17.55 12.31 17.40
C LEU A 199 17.97 11.74 18.76
N ARG A 200 18.44 10.49 18.74
CA ARG A 200 19.24 9.89 19.80
C ARG A 200 20.69 10.32 19.68
N LYS A 201 21.50 10.04 20.69
CA LYS A 201 22.95 10.39 20.74
C LYS A 201 23.72 9.87 19.52
N PRO A 202 24.82 10.52 19.12
CA PRO A 202 25.76 9.99 18.12
C PRO A 202 26.17 8.55 18.46
N GLY A 203 26.27 7.69 17.46
CA GLY A 203 26.53 6.27 17.61
C GLY A 203 25.27 5.40 17.82
N ALA A 204 24.17 5.96 18.33
CA ALA A 204 22.91 5.26 18.41
C ALA A 204 22.22 5.16 17.04
N TRP A 205 21.41 4.11 16.86
CA TRP A 205 20.62 3.92 15.63
C TRP A 205 19.39 4.83 15.65
N GLN A 206 19.23 5.56 14.57
CA GLN A 206 18.04 6.34 14.24
C GLN A 206 17.20 5.56 13.24
N VAL A 207 15.88 5.67 13.34
CA VAL A 207 14.94 5.02 12.43
C VAL A 207 14.21 6.08 11.64
N TYR A 208 14.29 6.03 10.32
CA TYR A 208 13.43 6.78 9.43
C TYR A 208 12.36 5.86 8.83
N ASP A 209 11.10 6.22 9.02
CA ASP A 209 9.96 5.70 8.28
C ASP A 209 9.42 6.81 7.39
N ILE A 210 9.46 6.59 6.07
CA ILE A 210 9.20 7.61 5.07
C ILE A 210 8.07 7.14 4.16
N VAL A 211 7.05 7.99 3.97
CA VAL A 211 6.06 7.82 2.89
C VAL A 211 6.36 8.85 1.81
N PHE A 212 6.65 8.36 0.62
CA PHE A 212 7.02 9.19 -0.52
C PHE A 212 6.02 9.01 -1.66
N ARG A 213 5.52 10.13 -2.18
CA ARG A 213 4.74 10.25 -3.40
C ARG A 213 5.46 11.22 -4.33
N ARG A 214 5.87 10.76 -5.51
CA ARG A 214 6.53 11.61 -6.50
C ARG A 214 5.57 12.65 -7.09
N PRO A 215 6.05 13.79 -7.61
CA PRO A 215 5.24 14.69 -8.41
C PRO A 215 4.73 14.01 -9.67
N ILE A 216 3.48 14.31 -10.08
CA ILE A 216 2.90 13.87 -11.35
C ILE A 216 2.73 15.06 -12.27
N PHE A 217 3.26 14.94 -13.48
CA PHE A 217 3.11 15.93 -14.52
C PHE A 217 2.43 15.30 -15.75
N LYS A 218 1.56 16.07 -16.41
CA LYS A 218 0.97 15.70 -17.70
C LYS A 218 0.99 16.94 -18.58
N ASP A 219 1.49 16.79 -19.80
CA ASP A 219 1.58 17.87 -20.80
C ASP A 219 2.28 19.15 -20.25
N GLY A 220 3.34 18.95 -19.47
CA GLY A 220 4.12 20.02 -18.85
C GLY A 220 3.44 20.73 -17.66
N LYS A 221 2.24 20.30 -17.26
CA LYS A 221 1.51 20.82 -16.11
C LYS A 221 1.62 19.88 -14.93
N MET A 222 1.82 20.42 -13.73
CA MET A 222 1.80 19.66 -12.50
C MET A 222 0.35 19.29 -12.15
N LEU A 223 0.06 17.98 -12.09
CA LEU A 223 -1.21 17.44 -11.65
C LEU A 223 -1.22 17.16 -10.15
N ASP A 224 -0.05 16.80 -9.60
CA ASP A 224 0.15 16.47 -8.20
C ASP A 224 1.56 16.88 -7.80
N ALA A 225 1.70 17.65 -6.73
CA ALA A 225 2.98 18.19 -6.27
C ALA A 225 3.94 17.11 -5.74
N GLY A 226 3.42 15.92 -5.46
CA GLY A 226 4.15 14.91 -4.71
C GLY A 226 4.30 15.31 -3.24
N TYR A 227 4.44 14.32 -2.36
CA TYR A 227 4.44 14.56 -0.92
C TYR A 227 5.42 13.66 -0.19
N LEU A 228 5.92 14.18 0.91
CA LEU A 228 6.79 13.45 1.82
C LEU A 228 6.23 13.49 3.24
N THR A 229 6.12 12.32 3.86
CA THR A 229 5.90 12.19 5.30
C THR A 229 7.09 11.45 5.88
N VAL A 230 7.68 11.99 6.95
CA VAL A 230 8.86 11.42 7.60
C VAL A 230 8.62 11.30 9.09
N PHE A 231 8.82 10.08 9.60
CA PHE A 231 8.98 9.84 11.02
C PHE A 231 10.45 9.57 11.33
N CYS A 232 10.93 10.11 12.44
CA CYS A 232 12.22 9.76 13.01
C CYS A 232 11.99 9.23 14.42
N ASN A 233 12.43 7.99 14.68
CA ASN A 233 12.27 7.35 15.98
C ASN A 233 10.81 7.39 16.52
N GLY A 234 9.83 7.29 15.61
CA GLY A 234 8.41 7.37 15.93
C GLY A 234 7.84 8.79 16.06
N VAL A 235 8.66 9.84 15.93
CA VAL A 235 8.21 11.24 15.97
C VAL A 235 8.04 11.77 14.55
N LEU A 236 6.88 12.39 14.27
CA LEU A 236 6.56 12.99 12.98
C LEU A 236 7.43 14.24 12.74
N LEU A 237 8.19 14.25 11.65
CA LEU A 237 9.08 15.34 11.25
C LEU A 237 8.58 16.11 10.02
N GLN A 238 7.95 15.40 9.08
CA GLN A 238 7.32 15.96 7.88
C GLN A 238 5.92 15.39 7.76
N ASP A 239 4.92 16.24 7.66
CA ASP A 239 3.53 15.86 7.54
C ASP A 239 3.01 16.23 6.13
N HIS A 240 2.96 15.21 5.25
CA HIS A 240 2.45 15.39 3.88
C HIS A 240 3.02 16.65 3.19
N THR A 241 4.32 16.88 3.40
CA THR A 241 5.02 18.08 2.92
C THR A 241 5.14 18.04 1.40
N PRO A 242 4.67 19.06 0.65
CA PRO A 242 4.82 19.14 -0.80
C PRO A 242 6.30 19.25 -1.19
N LEU A 243 6.71 18.52 -2.23
CA LEU A 243 8.12 18.35 -2.58
C LEU A 243 8.75 19.54 -3.31
N GLN A 244 7.97 20.32 -4.05
CA GLN A 244 8.48 21.48 -4.81
C GLN A 244 9.71 21.15 -5.67
N GLY A 245 9.78 19.94 -6.22
CA GLY A 245 10.89 19.47 -7.06
C GLY A 245 12.17 19.07 -6.29
N GLY A 246 12.17 19.10 -4.96
CA GLY A 246 13.31 18.84 -4.08
C GLY A 246 14.19 20.08 -3.86
N GLY A 247 15.11 20.02 -2.92
CA GLY A 247 16.00 21.10 -2.53
C GLY A 247 17.41 20.97 -3.08
N GLY A 248 18.22 21.98 -2.82
CA GLY A 248 19.64 22.00 -3.15
C GLY A 248 20.42 22.97 -2.28
N HIS A 249 21.73 22.76 -2.18
CA HIS A 249 22.59 23.64 -1.36
C HIS A 249 22.51 25.09 -1.85
N LYS A 250 22.03 25.98 -0.97
CA LYS A 250 21.87 27.42 -1.22
C LYS A 250 20.98 27.79 -2.42
N SER A 251 20.17 26.86 -2.90
CA SER A 251 19.30 27.12 -4.05
C SER A 251 17.91 26.50 -3.84
N ARG A 252 16.88 27.27 -4.23
CA ARG A 252 15.53 26.72 -4.35
C ARG A 252 15.40 25.96 -5.65
N THR A 253 14.79 24.81 -5.61
CA THR A 253 14.43 24.08 -6.83
C THR A 253 13.11 24.60 -7.39
N LYS A 254 12.90 24.37 -8.68
CA LYS A 254 11.63 24.59 -9.37
C LYS A 254 10.88 23.27 -9.45
N ASP A 255 9.57 23.36 -9.51
CA ASP A 255 8.73 22.23 -9.83
C ASP A 255 9.18 21.58 -11.13
N ARG A 256 9.32 20.27 -11.11
CA ARG A 256 9.78 19.49 -12.26
C ARG A 256 9.14 18.12 -12.28
N ALA A 257 9.02 17.56 -13.48
CA ALA A 257 8.60 16.18 -13.67
C ALA A 257 9.67 15.22 -13.11
N PHE A 258 9.19 14.15 -12.48
CA PHE A 258 10.00 13.02 -12.08
C PHE A 258 9.72 11.84 -13.02
N PRO A 259 10.68 10.94 -13.26
CA PRO A 259 10.39 9.66 -13.89
C PRO A 259 9.44 8.84 -13.04
N GLU A 260 8.89 7.74 -13.56
CA GLU A 260 8.02 6.85 -12.78
C GLU A 260 8.79 6.09 -11.71
N ILE A 261 10.04 5.73 -11.98
CA ILE A 261 10.94 5.02 -11.09
C ILE A 261 12.31 5.68 -11.08
N GLY A 262 13.06 5.47 -10.03
CA GLY A 262 14.44 5.91 -9.87
C GLY A 262 15.10 5.24 -8.66
N PRO A 263 16.43 5.32 -8.53
CA PRO A 263 17.17 4.65 -7.47
C PRO A 263 17.02 5.35 -6.11
N LEU A 264 17.16 4.59 -5.03
CA LEU A 264 17.51 5.15 -3.74
C LEU A 264 19.01 5.44 -3.72
N LYS A 265 19.40 6.68 -3.30
CA LYS A 265 20.81 7.03 -3.15
C LYS A 265 21.15 7.39 -1.71
N LEU A 266 22.38 7.08 -1.33
CA LEU A 266 22.95 7.49 -0.04
C LEU A 266 24.20 8.33 -0.30
N GLN A 267 24.32 9.42 0.46
CA GLN A 267 25.35 10.43 0.26
C GLN A 267 26.62 10.11 1.03
N ASP A 268 27.76 10.22 0.35
CA ASP A 268 29.06 10.42 0.99
C ASP A 268 29.33 11.94 1.15
N HIS A 269 29.26 12.42 2.38
CA HIS A 269 29.62 13.80 2.75
C HIS A 269 30.91 13.84 3.60
N GLY A 270 31.79 12.86 3.43
CA GLY A 270 33.05 12.78 4.16
C GLY A 270 32.93 12.27 5.60
N ASN A 271 31.78 11.74 5.99
CA ASN A 271 31.52 11.16 7.31
C ASN A 271 31.19 9.67 7.19
N PRO A 272 31.71 8.79 8.06
CA PRO A 272 31.46 7.36 8.01
C PRO A 272 30.10 6.99 8.65
N VAL A 273 29.02 7.55 8.11
CA VAL A 273 27.66 7.22 8.49
C VAL A 273 27.36 5.77 8.11
N ARG A 274 26.62 5.08 8.95
CA ARG A 274 26.24 3.67 8.77
C ARG A 274 24.75 3.56 8.54
N TYR A 275 24.36 2.57 7.73
CA TYR A 275 22.98 2.24 7.42
C TYR A 275 22.70 0.76 7.63
N ARG A 276 21.51 0.39 8.09
CA ARG A 276 21.06 -1.00 8.21
C ARG A 276 19.55 -1.09 7.97
N ASN A 277 19.04 -2.31 7.79
CA ASN A 277 17.60 -2.59 7.71
C ASN A 277 16.90 -1.66 6.71
N ILE A 278 17.31 -1.75 5.43
CA ILE A 278 16.77 -0.90 4.38
C ILE A 278 15.79 -1.72 3.57
N TRP A 279 14.52 -1.31 3.56
CA TRP A 279 13.48 -1.95 2.76
C TRP A 279 12.42 -0.94 2.35
N TYR A 280 11.72 -1.26 1.27
CA TYR A 280 10.58 -0.47 0.83
C TYR A 280 9.38 -1.34 0.48
N ARG A 281 8.21 -0.73 0.48
CA ARG A 281 6.97 -1.28 -0.06
C ARG A 281 6.46 -0.32 -1.13
N PRO A 282 6.17 -0.80 -2.35
CA PRO A 282 5.55 0.04 -3.38
C PRO A 282 4.15 0.45 -2.93
N LEU A 283 3.80 1.70 -3.16
CA LEU A 283 2.46 2.20 -2.90
C LEU A 283 1.56 2.03 -4.13
N PRO A 284 0.26 1.79 -3.95
CA PRO A 284 -0.69 1.72 -5.06
C PRO A 284 -0.68 3.01 -5.90
N LYS A 285 -0.94 2.87 -7.20
CA LYS A 285 -1.08 4.02 -8.10
C LYS A 285 -2.19 4.95 -7.63
N ARG A 286 -1.92 6.27 -7.73
CA ARG A 286 -2.93 7.30 -7.45
C ARG A 286 -3.94 7.40 -8.60
N ALA A 287 -5.07 8.03 -8.34
CA ALA A 287 -6.12 8.25 -9.32
C ALA A 287 -5.62 8.91 -10.63
N GLY A 288 -4.72 9.89 -10.54
CA GLY A 288 -4.09 10.53 -11.70
C GLY A 288 -3.18 9.62 -12.55
N GLU A 289 -2.86 8.42 -12.04
CA GLU A 289 -2.07 7.39 -12.71
C GLU A 289 -2.90 6.16 -13.12
N GLY A 290 -4.22 6.29 -13.10
CA GLY A 290 -5.15 5.20 -13.39
C GLY A 290 -5.39 4.21 -12.24
N GLY A 291 -4.95 4.54 -11.03
CA GLY A 291 -5.31 3.81 -9.81
C GLY A 291 -6.69 4.19 -9.29
N ASP A 292 -7.17 3.49 -8.28
CA ASP A 292 -8.47 3.74 -7.62
C ASP A 292 -8.32 4.09 -6.13
N VAL A 293 -7.15 4.55 -5.75
CA VAL A 293 -6.86 5.04 -4.40
C VAL A 293 -7.27 6.50 -4.29
N SER A 294 -8.07 6.83 -3.27
CA SER A 294 -8.60 8.17 -3.01
C SER A 294 -9.64 8.69 -4.03
N VAL A 295 -9.97 9.95 -3.96
CA VAL A 295 -10.92 10.61 -4.86
C VAL A 295 -10.34 10.68 -6.28
N MET A 296 -11.12 10.25 -7.25
CA MET A 296 -10.73 10.24 -8.67
C MET A 296 -11.34 11.44 -9.40
N GLY A 297 -10.66 11.92 -10.44
CA GLY A 297 -11.25 12.87 -11.37
C GLY A 297 -12.40 12.24 -12.17
N PRO A 298 -13.37 13.05 -12.67
CA PRO A 298 -14.59 12.52 -13.31
C PRO A 298 -14.33 11.58 -14.50
N GLU A 299 -13.34 11.88 -15.34
CA GLU A 299 -12.99 11.05 -16.50
C GLU A 299 -12.44 9.69 -16.07
N ALA A 300 -11.48 9.69 -15.12
CA ALA A 300 -10.91 8.45 -14.58
C ALA A 300 -11.96 7.61 -13.84
N THR A 301 -12.86 8.26 -13.10
CA THR A 301 -13.98 7.60 -12.42
C THR A 301 -14.91 6.92 -13.43
N LEU A 302 -15.28 7.61 -14.50
CA LEU A 302 -16.14 7.05 -15.56
C LEU A 302 -15.47 5.83 -16.23
N ALA A 303 -14.20 5.93 -16.56
CA ALA A 303 -13.44 4.82 -17.14
C ALA A 303 -13.40 3.60 -16.20
N LYS A 304 -13.14 3.84 -14.90
CA LYS A 304 -13.14 2.77 -13.89
C LYS A 304 -14.51 2.14 -13.70
N ARG A 305 -15.59 2.95 -13.62
CA ARG A 305 -16.96 2.45 -13.55
C ARG A 305 -17.33 1.58 -14.76
N SER A 306 -16.95 2.00 -15.97
CA SER A 306 -17.19 1.21 -17.18
C SER A 306 -16.44 -0.14 -17.14
N ALA A 307 -15.22 -0.17 -16.61
CA ALA A 307 -14.47 -1.42 -16.43
C ALA A 307 -15.16 -2.34 -15.40
N ILE A 308 -15.60 -1.82 -14.27
CA ILE A 308 -16.35 -2.58 -13.25
C ILE A 308 -17.65 -3.16 -13.84
N ALA A 309 -18.43 -2.33 -14.57
CA ALA A 309 -19.64 -2.80 -15.22
C ALA A 309 -19.37 -4.00 -16.15
N LYS A 310 -18.28 -3.90 -16.94
CA LYS A 310 -17.89 -4.99 -17.86
C LYS A 310 -17.50 -6.26 -17.11
N GLU A 311 -16.72 -6.18 -16.03
CA GLU A 311 -16.37 -7.33 -15.19
C GLU A 311 -17.60 -8.02 -14.61
N ILE A 312 -18.59 -7.24 -14.15
CA ILE A 312 -19.87 -7.77 -13.65
C ILE A 312 -20.66 -8.46 -14.76
N GLN A 313 -20.70 -7.88 -15.99
CA GLN A 313 -21.36 -8.48 -17.14
C GLN A 313 -20.67 -9.78 -17.60
N GLU A 314 -19.35 -9.83 -17.61
CA GLU A 314 -18.57 -11.05 -17.92
C GLU A 314 -18.89 -12.15 -16.90
N LYS A 315 -18.98 -11.82 -15.61
CA LYS A 315 -19.42 -12.74 -14.57
C LYS A 315 -20.87 -13.21 -14.82
N ALA A 316 -21.77 -12.29 -15.12
CA ALA A 316 -23.17 -12.59 -15.43
C ALA A 316 -23.33 -13.57 -16.61
N ALA A 317 -22.44 -13.49 -17.61
CA ALA A 317 -22.47 -14.40 -18.76
C ALA A 317 -22.27 -15.88 -18.40
N SER A 318 -21.60 -16.17 -17.30
CA SER A 318 -21.39 -17.52 -16.77
C SER A 318 -22.55 -18.03 -15.91
N LEU A 319 -23.49 -17.15 -15.54
CA LEU A 319 -24.63 -17.42 -14.66
C LEU A 319 -25.92 -17.68 -15.46
N ARG A 320 -26.97 -18.13 -14.79
CA ARG A 320 -28.27 -18.41 -15.38
C ARG A 320 -29.42 -17.87 -14.51
N GLY A 321 -30.58 -17.68 -15.14
CA GLY A 321 -31.79 -17.31 -14.43
C GLY A 321 -31.66 -16.01 -13.62
N ARG A 322 -32.14 -16.04 -12.39
CA ARG A 322 -32.17 -14.88 -11.50
C ARG A 322 -30.79 -14.34 -11.16
N GLU A 323 -29.79 -15.20 -10.94
CA GLU A 323 -28.44 -14.74 -10.61
C GLU A 323 -27.83 -13.92 -11.75
N LYS A 324 -28.00 -14.39 -13.01
CA LYS A 324 -27.59 -13.61 -14.18
C LYS A 324 -28.30 -12.26 -14.21
N LEU A 325 -29.63 -12.25 -14.03
CA LEU A 325 -30.44 -11.02 -14.06
C LEU A 325 -30.01 -10.00 -13.00
N LEU A 326 -29.72 -10.46 -11.77
CA LEU A 326 -29.29 -9.57 -10.69
C LEU A 326 -27.92 -8.95 -10.96
N HIS A 327 -26.96 -9.72 -11.51
CA HIS A 327 -25.65 -9.18 -11.89
C HIS A 327 -25.79 -8.20 -13.09
N GLN A 328 -26.65 -8.48 -14.05
CA GLN A 328 -26.94 -7.53 -15.14
C GLN A 328 -27.55 -6.22 -14.63
N LEU A 329 -28.50 -6.29 -13.70
CA LEU A 329 -29.06 -5.08 -13.04
C LEU A 329 -28.00 -4.34 -12.23
N GLU A 330 -27.11 -5.08 -11.54
CA GLU A 330 -25.99 -4.51 -10.77
C GLU A 330 -25.03 -3.76 -11.69
N SER A 331 -24.69 -4.30 -12.86
CA SER A 331 -23.78 -3.63 -13.80
C SER A 331 -24.29 -2.24 -14.25
N LEU A 332 -25.62 -2.05 -14.31
CA LEU A 332 -26.22 -0.76 -14.63
C LEU A 332 -25.98 0.31 -13.56
N CYS A 333 -25.66 -0.07 -12.31
CA CYS A 333 -25.28 0.88 -11.28
C CYS A 333 -23.97 1.58 -11.60
N TYR A 334 -23.10 0.94 -12.38
CA TYR A 334 -21.77 1.43 -12.75
C TYR A 334 -21.74 2.13 -14.10
N ALA A 335 -22.33 1.51 -15.12
CA ALA A 335 -22.48 2.11 -16.45
C ALA A 335 -23.72 1.57 -17.14
N ILE A 336 -24.43 2.46 -17.85
CA ILE A 336 -25.58 2.05 -18.65
C ILE A 336 -25.08 1.44 -19.95
N ASP A 337 -25.49 0.19 -20.19
CA ASP A 337 -25.34 -0.53 -21.45
C ASP A 337 -26.73 -0.78 -22.02
N GLU A 338 -27.03 -0.24 -23.20
CA GLU A 338 -28.35 -0.28 -23.81
C GLU A 338 -28.82 -1.71 -24.15
N ALA A 339 -27.88 -2.61 -24.51
CA ALA A 339 -28.18 -4.00 -24.77
C ALA A 339 -28.58 -4.74 -23.50
N VAL A 340 -27.82 -4.54 -22.43
CA VAL A 340 -28.12 -5.08 -21.11
C VAL A 340 -29.45 -4.49 -20.58
N LEU A 341 -29.62 -3.19 -20.69
CA LEU A 341 -30.86 -2.52 -20.26
C LEU A 341 -32.11 -3.12 -20.95
N LYS A 342 -32.02 -3.34 -22.25
CA LYS A 342 -33.09 -3.99 -23.02
C LYS A 342 -33.35 -5.43 -22.53
N GLU A 343 -32.30 -6.22 -22.32
CA GLU A 343 -32.41 -7.60 -21.85
C GLU A 343 -33.06 -7.67 -20.46
N VAL A 344 -32.58 -6.87 -19.51
CA VAL A 344 -33.13 -6.88 -18.14
C VAL A 344 -34.57 -6.33 -18.09
N THR A 345 -34.91 -5.36 -18.94
CA THR A 345 -36.29 -4.86 -19.02
C THR A 345 -37.23 -5.98 -19.42
N LEU A 346 -36.93 -6.69 -20.50
CA LEU A 346 -37.76 -7.81 -20.97
C LEU A 346 -37.86 -8.92 -19.91
N ALA A 347 -36.74 -9.25 -19.26
CA ALA A 347 -36.72 -10.33 -18.25
C ALA A 347 -37.50 -9.95 -16.98
N THR A 348 -37.37 -8.71 -16.51
CA THR A 348 -38.08 -8.24 -15.30
C THR A 348 -39.56 -8.08 -15.56
N ASP A 349 -39.99 -7.59 -16.73
CA ASP A 349 -41.39 -7.49 -17.10
C ASP A 349 -42.06 -8.85 -17.23
N ALA A 350 -41.35 -9.85 -17.81
CA ALA A 350 -41.86 -11.23 -17.90
C ALA A 350 -42.06 -11.86 -16.51
N LEU A 351 -41.09 -11.71 -15.61
CA LEU A 351 -41.20 -12.22 -14.22
C LEU A 351 -42.31 -11.49 -13.44
N ALA A 352 -42.42 -10.19 -13.59
CA ALA A 352 -43.48 -9.41 -12.94
C ALA A 352 -44.87 -9.84 -13.41
N ALA A 353 -45.05 -10.10 -14.72
CA ALA A 353 -46.31 -10.59 -15.29
C ALA A 353 -46.64 -12.02 -14.81
N GLU A 354 -45.65 -12.94 -14.80
CA GLU A 354 -45.78 -14.30 -14.28
C GLU A 354 -46.22 -14.29 -12.81
N TRP A 355 -45.54 -13.53 -11.98
CA TRP A 355 -45.79 -13.49 -10.53
C TRP A 355 -47.16 -12.81 -10.24
N LYS A 356 -47.55 -11.80 -11.00
CA LYS A 356 -48.85 -11.17 -10.89
C LYS A 356 -49.99 -12.13 -11.24
N ALA A 357 -49.77 -13.04 -12.18
CA ALA A 357 -50.76 -14.06 -12.57
C ALA A 357 -50.82 -15.25 -11.60
N THR A 358 -49.78 -15.41 -10.73
CA THR A 358 -49.69 -16.54 -9.81
C THR A 358 -50.52 -16.29 -8.55
N GLY A 359 -51.48 -17.18 -8.25
CA GLY A 359 -52.37 -17.00 -7.09
C GLY A 359 -51.76 -17.20 -5.71
N LYS A 360 -50.58 -17.91 -5.60
CA LYS A 360 -49.85 -18.17 -4.35
C LYS A 360 -48.39 -17.85 -4.54
N LEU A 361 -47.97 -16.70 -4.02
CA LEU A 361 -46.58 -16.20 -4.16
C LEU A 361 -45.65 -16.52 -2.98
N GLU A 362 -46.16 -17.06 -1.86
CA GLU A 362 -45.36 -17.31 -0.67
C GLU A 362 -44.10 -18.19 -0.95
N PRO A 363 -44.12 -19.23 -1.79
CA PRO A 363 -42.96 -19.97 -2.17
C PRO A 363 -41.90 -19.15 -2.94
N LYS A 364 -42.33 -18.06 -3.58
CA LYS A 364 -41.48 -17.14 -4.38
C LYS A 364 -41.09 -15.87 -3.62
N LYS A 365 -41.51 -15.71 -2.37
CA LYS A 365 -41.30 -14.50 -1.58
C LYS A 365 -39.90 -13.98 -1.64
N GLY A 366 -38.90 -14.83 -1.40
CA GLY A 366 -37.50 -14.45 -1.41
C GLY A 366 -37.03 -13.91 -2.76
N GLU A 367 -37.52 -14.50 -3.85
CA GLU A 367 -37.17 -14.08 -5.21
C GLU A 367 -37.81 -12.72 -5.54
N VAL A 368 -39.10 -12.55 -5.24
CA VAL A 368 -39.82 -11.30 -5.44
C VAL A 368 -39.21 -10.17 -4.64
N MET A 369 -38.93 -10.39 -3.37
CA MET A 369 -38.33 -9.39 -2.48
C MET A 369 -36.98 -8.95 -2.96
N GLN A 370 -36.13 -9.89 -3.38
CA GLN A 370 -34.77 -9.59 -3.86
C GLN A 370 -34.78 -8.77 -5.15
N LEU A 371 -35.62 -9.18 -6.12
CA LEU A 371 -35.76 -8.44 -7.39
C LEU A 371 -36.40 -7.07 -7.14
N ASN A 372 -37.43 -6.99 -6.31
CA ASN A 372 -38.06 -5.71 -5.94
C ASN A 372 -37.02 -4.77 -5.30
N ALA A 373 -36.20 -5.25 -4.36
CA ALA A 373 -35.15 -4.45 -3.72
C ALA A 373 -34.16 -3.86 -4.75
N ALA A 374 -33.75 -4.68 -5.73
CA ALA A 374 -32.87 -4.22 -6.81
C ALA A 374 -33.51 -3.13 -7.65
N LEU A 375 -34.77 -3.34 -8.09
CA LEU A 375 -35.47 -2.36 -8.93
C LEU A 375 -35.79 -1.08 -8.17
N GLN A 376 -36.19 -1.17 -6.88
CA GLN A 376 -36.43 0.01 -6.03
C GLN A 376 -35.12 0.81 -5.80
N TYR A 377 -33.98 0.13 -5.68
CA TYR A 377 -32.65 0.78 -5.59
C TYR A 377 -32.36 1.60 -6.86
N LEU A 378 -32.49 0.98 -8.04
CA LEU A 378 -32.23 1.64 -9.33
C LEU A 378 -33.13 2.87 -9.54
N SER A 379 -34.42 2.74 -9.19
CA SER A 379 -35.41 3.84 -9.28
C SER A 379 -35.12 4.94 -8.24
N LYS A 380 -34.88 4.59 -6.98
CA LYS A 380 -34.56 5.53 -5.88
C LYS A 380 -33.39 6.45 -6.23
N PHE A 381 -32.33 5.90 -6.78
CA PHE A 381 -31.13 6.65 -7.14
C PHE A 381 -31.16 7.20 -8.58
N LYS A 382 -32.31 7.06 -9.28
CA LYS A 382 -32.50 7.56 -10.66
C LYS A 382 -31.46 7.03 -11.65
N ILE A 383 -31.02 5.80 -11.45
CA ILE A 383 -30.08 5.12 -12.33
C ILE A 383 -30.79 4.70 -13.60
N VAL A 384 -31.85 3.89 -13.46
CA VAL A 384 -32.83 3.55 -14.51
C VAL A 384 -34.21 3.32 -13.88
N GLU A 385 -35.22 3.54 -14.65
CA GLU A 385 -36.60 3.26 -14.25
C GLU A 385 -37.17 2.12 -15.11
N LEU A 386 -37.44 0.97 -14.47
CA LEU A 386 -37.97 -0.21 -15.14
C LEU A 386 -39.43 -0.41 -14.83
N PRO A 387 -40.31 -0.70 -15.82
CA PRO A 387 -41.76 -0.83 -15.61
C PRO A 387 -42.12 -1.86 -14.54
N ALA A 388 -41.39 -2.98 -14.47
CA ALA A 388 -41.56 -4.00 -13.46
C ALA A 388 -41.42 -3.50 -12.01
N ALA A 389 -40.68 -2.41 -11.77
CA ALA A 389 -40.46 -1.87 -10.42
C ALA A 389 -41.74 -1.54 -9.69
N ARG A 390 -42.70 -0.94 -10.39
CA ARG A 390 -44.04 -0.62 -9.84
C ARG A 390 -44.84 -1.89 -9.56
N VAL A 391 -44.85 -2.82 -10.51
CA VAL A 391 -45.61 -4.08 -10.39
C VAL A 391 -45.15 -4.90 -9.21
N LEU A 392 -43.81 -5.05 -9.03
CA LEU A 392 -43.23 -5.82 -7.92
C LEU A 392 -43.47 -5.14 -6.57
N ASN A 393 -43.36 -3.82 -6.50
CA ASN A 393 -43.65 -3.09 -5.27
C ASN A 393 -45.13 -3.24 -4.85
N ASP A 394 -46.08 -3.21 -5.80
CA ASP A 394 -47.48 -3.46 -5.53
C ASP A 394 -47.74 -4.90 -5.06
N LEU A 395 -47.07 -5.90 -5.64
CA LEU A 395 -47.12 -7.29 -5.17
C LEU A 395 -46.60 -7.46 -3.76
N VAL A 396 -45.49 -6.81 -3.41
CA VAL A 396 -44.90 -6.84 -2.05
C VAL A 396 -45.87 -6.26 -1.04
N LYS A 397 -46.50 -5.12 -1.36
CA LYS A 397 -47.50 -4.47 -0.51
C LYS A 397 -48.77 -5.29 -0.36
N ALA A 398 -49.29 -5.83 -1.44
CA ALA A 398 -50.52 -6.65 -1.43
C ALA A 398 -50.34 -7.92 -0.57
N ASN A 399 -49.14 -8.46 -0.46
CA ASN A 399 -48.81 -9.62 0.38
C ASN A 399 -48.29 -9.22 1.78
N GLU A 400 -48.27 -7.95 2.13
CA GLU A 400 -47.83 -7.40 3.43
C GLU A 400 -46.38 -7.77 3.78
N TRP A 401 -45.52 -8.02 2.79
CA TRP A 401 -44.12 -8.46 3.00
C TRP A 401 -43.17 -7.30 3.38
N ASP A 402 -43.58 -6.07 3.20
CA ASP A 402 -42.89 -4.84 3.62
C ASP A 402 -43.10 -4.51 5.11
N LYS A 403 -44.05 -5.14 5.77
CA LYS A 403 -44.31 -4.94 7.20
C LYS A 403 -43.17 -5.63 8.03
N LYS A 404 -42.44 -4.84 8.83
CA LYS A 404 -41.51 -5.41 9.83
C LYS A 404 -42.33 -6.20 10.87
N LYS A 405 -42.00 -7.48 11.03
CA LYS A 405 -42.47 -8.27 12.18
C LYS A 405 -41.81 -7.79 13.45
#